data_3242b1c62a8f81b1841e5fa9c024a84d
#
_entry.id   3242b1c62a8f81b1841e5fa9c024a84d
#
_cell.length_a   1.000
_cell.length_b   1.000
_cell.length_c   1.000
_cell.angle_alpha   90.00
_cell.angle_beta   90.00
_cell.angle_gamma   90.00
#
_symmetry.space_group_name_H-M   'P 1'
#
loop_
_entity.id
_entity.type
_entity.pdbx_description
1 polymer ?
#
loop_
_entity_poly.entity_id
_entity_poly.type
_entity_poly.pdbx_seq_one_letter_code
_entity_poly.pdbx_strand_id
1 'polypeptide(L)'
;MATSTISARDDSPAPVPRELPPLLAQVRDGWRHRDGRTALIGAAACLALLAVLFRSTLVHFVQVWSTDQNYSHGFLVPLISLYFANMAAQYGPTRQVPAVGLGVFLLTMALMGRLATIVVPVGIASDLSFIAGLAGIVALFAGRDALSRYGFALAFLVFMVPLPIHLYTTIANPLQLMVSRFAAVILNGTGLPVLCEGNHLTLPGGVRMFVAEACSGMRQLTGFLALTTAVAFLTPRPRWYRLVLIGSAIPVALTANVARVVLTGWIMAYDPKLAMGTFHTIEGLLLMGFGLALLRAECAILNMIVEDDRPTGPATRPAPAAG
;
A
#
# COMPACT_ATOMS: atom_id res chain seq x y z
N MET A 1 -71.38 13.87 -16.76
CA MET A 1 -70.26 14.12 -15.85
C MET A 1 -69.22 13.00 -16.14
N ALA A 2 -68.21 13.31 -16.92
CA ALA A 2 -67.13 12.41 -17.22
C ALA A 2 -65.88 12.89 -16.47
N THR A 3 -65.48 12.13 -15.47
CA THR A 3 -64.25 12.35 -14.68
C THR A 3 -63.07 11.77 -15.45
N SER A 4 -62.25 12.65 -16.02
CA SER A 4 -60.94 12.28 -16.63
C SER A 4 -59.95 12.07 -15.52
N THR A 5 -59.52 10.83 -15.30
CA THR A 5 -58.37 10.47 -14.48
C THR A 5 -57.10 10.84 -15.23
N ILE A 6 -56.43 11.90 -14.75
CA ILE A 6 -55.06 12.27 -15.19
C ILE A 6 -54.12 11.25 -14.56
N SER A 7 -53.60 10.33 -15.39
CA SER A 7 -52.48 9.44 -15.02
C SER A 7 -51.22 10.30 -14.84
N ALA A 8 -50.76 10.45 -13.60
CA ALA A 8 -49.46 11.04 -13.31
C ALA A 8 -48.35 10.17 -13.98
N ARG A 9 -47.69 10.72 -14.99
CA ARG A 9 -46.45 10.16 -15.51
C ARG A 9 -45.43 10.18 -14.38
N ASP A 10 -44.92 9.01 -14.08
CA ASP A 10 -43.75 8.83 -13.22
C ASP A 10 -42.52 9.32 -13.99
N ASP A 11 -42.12 10.56 -13.74
CA ASP A 11 -40.94 11.20 -14.31
C ASP A 11 -39.66 10.85 -13.51
N SER A 12 -39.61 9.69 -12.86
CA SER A 12 -38.39 9.20 -12.22
C SER A 12 -37.30 9.10 -13.30
N PRO A 13 -36.13 9.77 -13.12
CA PRO A 13 -35.05 9.66 -14.09
C PRO A 13 -34.65 8.20 -14.20
N ALA A 14 -34.58 7.69 -15.45
CA ALA A 14 -34.15 6.34 -15.72
C ALA A 14 -32.83 6.07 -15.00
N PRO A 15 -32.64 4.91 -14.36
CA PRO A 15 -31.40 4.59 -13.64
C PRO A 15 -30.22 4.72 -14.62
N VAL A 16 -29.30 5.64 -14.28
CA VAL A 16 -28.06 5.85 -15.04
C VAL A 16 -27.36 4.48 -15.14
N PRO A 17 -27.08 3.97 -16.33
CA PRO A 17 -26.39 2.68 -16.47
C PRO A 17 -25.11 2.77 -15.66
N ARG A 18 -24.90 1.86 -14.71
CA ARG A 18 -23.63 1.77 -13.98
C ARG A 18 -22.54 1.41 -14.99
N GLU A 19 -21.78 2.42 -15.37
CA GLU A 19 -20.62 2.19 -16.24
C GLU A 19 -19.68 1.21 -15.55
N LEU A 20 -19.18 0.23 -16.31
CA LEU A 20 -18.21 -0.73 -15.80
C LEU A 20 -16.94 0.02 -15.39
N PRO A 21 -16.23 -0.46 -14.34
CA PRO A 21 -14.91 0.07 -14.01
C PRO A 21 -14.02 0.10 -15.27
N PRO A 22 -13.22 1.16 -15.48
CA PRO A 22 -12.47 1.38 -16.72
C PRO A 22 -11.62 0.18 -17.16
N LEU A 23 -10.97 -0.51 -16.20
CA LEU A 23 -10.20 -1.71 -16.50
C LEU A 23 -11.08 -2.84 -17.04
N LEU A 24 -12.24 -3.08 -16.44
CA LEU A 24 -13.18 -4.10 -16.90
C LEU A 24 -13.79 -3.72 -18.25
N ALA A 25 -14.04 -2.44 -18.50
CA ALA A 25 -14.49 -1.96 -19.79
C ALA A 25 -13.46 -2.27 -20.89
N GLN A 26 -12.17 -2.02 -20.64
CA GLN A 26 -11.08 -2.35 -21.58
C GLN A 26 -10.98 -3.86 -21.84
N VAL A 27 -11.10 -4.69 -20.80
CA VAL A 27 -11.11 -6.16 -20.95
C VAL A 27 -12.31 -6.61 -21.79
N ARG A 28 -13.52 -6.09 -21.52
CA ARG A 28 -14.74 -6.40 -22.26
C ARG A 28 -14.60 -6.00 -23.74
N ASP A 29 -14.06 -4.83 -24.00
CA ASP A 29 -13.91 -4.34 -25.37
C ASP A 29 -12.81 -5.12 -26.13
N GLY A 30 -11.70 -5.48 -25.46
CA GLY A 30 -10.71 -6.41 -25.98
C GLY A 30 -11.30 -7.77 -26.34
N TRP A 31 -12.25 -8.29 -25.52
CA TRP A 31 -12.91 -9.57 -25.79
C TRP A 31 -13.76 -9.57 -27.05
N ARG A 32 -14.27 -8.42 -27.48
CA ARG A 32 -15.10 -8.28 -28.70
C ARG A 32 -14.28 -8.39 -29.98
N HIS A 33 -12.99 -8.11 -29.93
CA HIS A 33 -12.08 -8.20 -31.07
C HIS A 33 -11.34 -9.54 -31.06
N ARG A 34 -11.15 -10.17 -32.22
CA ARG A 34 -10.50 -11.49 -32.33
C ARG A 34 -9.09 -11.49 -31.75
N ASP A 35 -8.28 -10.48 -32.11
CA ASP A 35 -6.89 -10.35 -31.63
C ASP A 35 -6.83 -10.05 -30.13
N GLY A 36 -7.72 -9.19 -29.65
CA GLY A 36 -7.83 -8.90 -28.21
C GLY A 36 -8.24 -10.13 -27.40
N ARG A 37 -9.17 -10.95 -27.94
CA ARG A 37 -9.59 -12.20 -27.28
C ARG A 37 -8.46 -13.22 -27.20
N THR A 38 -7.69 -13.40 -28.27
CA THR A 38 -6.52 -14.31 -28.25
C THR A 38 -5.46 -13.83 -27.26
N ALA A 39 -5.18 -12.52 -27.19
CA ALA A 39 -4.29 -11.94 -26.21
C ALA A 39 -4.77 -12.14 -24.76
N LEU A 40 -6.06 -11.93 -24.49
CA LEU A 40 -6.65 -12.13 -23.18
C LEU A 40 -6.61 -13.61 -22.74
N ILE A 41 -6.93 -14.53 -23.65
CA ILE A 41 -6.83 -15.98 -23.37
C ILE A 41 -5.39 -16.37 -23.08
N GLY A 42 -4.43 -15.89 -23.90
CA GLY A 42 -3.01 -16.13 -23.69
C GLY A 42 -2.50 -15.55 -22.35
N ALA A 43 -2.90 -14.33 -22.03
CA ALA A 43 -2.57 -13.69 -20.75
C ALA A 43 -3.17 -14.47 -19.56
N ALA A 44 -4.42 -14.91 -19.65
CA ALA A 44 -5.07 -15.73 -18.62
C ALA A 44 -4.37 -17.09 -18.45
N ALA A 45 -3.98 -17.75 -19.54
CA ALA A 45 -3.24 -18.99 -19.50
C ALA A 45 -1.85 -18.80 -18.85
N CYS A 46 -1.13 -17.73 -19.19
CA CYS A 46 0.15 -17.39 -18.57
C CYS A 46 -0.01 -17.03 -17.08
N LEU A 47 -1.07 -16.32 -16.70
CA LEU A 47 -1.38 -16.05 -15.29
C LEU A 47 -1.68 -17.33 -14.50
N ALA A 48 -2.44 -18.26 -15.08
CA ALA A 48 -2.71 -19.55 -14.46
C ALA A 48 -1.42 -20.37 -14.30
N LEU A 49 -0.56 -20.40 -15.31
CA LEU A 49 0.72 -21.08 -15.25
C LEU A 49 1.65 -20.43 -14.21
N LEU A 50 1.70 -19.09 -14.17
CA LEU A 50 2.46 -18.34 -13.16
C LEU A 50 1.95 -18.66 -11.75
N ALA A 51 0.63 -18.70 -11.53
CA ALA A 51 0.03 -19.06 -10.25
C ALA A 51 0.38 -20.49 -9.81
N VAL A 52 0.41 -21.44 -10.74
CA VAL A 52 0.83 -22.84 -10.47
C VAL A 52 2.32 -22.89 -10.13
N LEU A 53 3.16 -22.21 -10.90
CA LEU A 53 4.63 -22.18 -10.68
C LEU A 53 4.98 -21.54 -9.33
N PHE A 54 4.28 -20.47 -8.96
CA PHE A 54 4.48 -19.73 -7.71
C PHE A 54 3.49 -20.11 -6.62
N ARG A 55 2.85 -21.30 -6.70
CA ARG A 55 1.86 -21.75 -5.71
C ARG A 55 2.38 -21.67 -4.28
N SER A 56 3.62 -22.11 -4.05
CA SER A 56 4.22 -22.06 -2.72
C SER A 56 4.44 -20.64 -2.23
N THR A 57 4.81 -19.70 -3.11
CA THR A 57 4.95 -18.27 -2.80
C THR A 57 3.60 -17.64 -2.44
N LEU A 58 2.54 -17.95 -3.20
CA LEU A 58 1.19 -17.46 -2.92
C LEU A 58 0.65 -18.00 -1.58
N VAL A 59 0.86 -19.28 -1.30
CA VAL A 59 0.50 -19.88 0.00
C VAL A 59 1.29 -19.22 1.13
N HIS A 60 2.60 -19.01 0.94
CA HIS A 60 3.46 -18.32 1.90
C HIS A 60 2.96 -16.90 2.19
N PHE A 61 2.59 -16.12 1.17
CA PHE A 61 2.01 -14.79 1.36
C PHE A 61 0.78 -14.83 2.25
N VAL A 62 -0.22 -15.65 1.90
CA VAL A 62 -1.45 -15.77 2.68
C VAL A 62 -1.15 -16.21 4.11
N GLN A 63 -0.22 -17.14 4.30
CA GLN A 63 0.17 -17.65 5.59
C GLN A 63 0.82 -16.55 6.45
N VAL A 64 1.80 -15.82 5.91
CA VAL A 64 2.46 -14.72 6.62
C VAL A 64 1.48 -13.60 6.93
N TRP A 65 0.64 -13.19 5.98
CA TRP A 65 -0.34 -12.11 6.21
C TRP A 65 -1.40 -12.46 7.25
N SER A 66 -1.71 -13.77 7.43
CA SER A 66 -2.70 -14.23 8.42
C SER A 66 -2.10 -14.47 9.80
N THR A 67 -0.81 -14.84 9.89
CA THR A 67 -0.18 -15.22 11.16
C THR A 67 0.74 -14.13 11.72
N ASP A 68 1.42 -13.36 10.87
CA ASP A 68 2.29 -12.27 11.29
C ASP A 68 1.57 -10.92 11.17
N GLN A 69 1.28 -10.35 12.32
CA GLN A 69 0.63 -9.04 12.40
C GLN A 69 1.41 -7.91 11.71
N ASN A 70 2.73 -8.03 11.53
CA ASN A 70 3.54 -7.01 10.85
C ASN A 70 3.22 -6.92 9.37
N TYR A 71 2.73 -8.00 8.77
CA TYR A 71 2.42 -8.11 7.35
C TYR A 71 0.92 -8.22 7.05
N SER A 72 0.03 -8.04 8.03
CA SER A 72 -1.43 -8.13 7.83
C SER A 72 -1.97 -7.16 6.76
N HIS A 73 -1.29 -6.05 6.53
CA HIS A 73 -1.61 -5.11 5.44
C HIS A 73 -1.39 -5.72 4.04
N GLY A 74 -0.65 -6.83 3.94
CA GLY A 74 -0.41 -7.54 2.68
C GLY A 74 -1.68 -7.96 1.95
N PHE A 75 -2.79 -8.24 2.67
CA PHE A 75 -4.10 -8.49 2.05
C PHE A 75 -4.66 -7.28 1.30
N LEU A 76 -4.37 -6.06 1.77
CA LEU A 76 -4.87 -4.83 1.15
C LEU A 76 -4.05 -4.41 -0.06
N VAL A 77 -2.75 -4.74 -0.10
CA VAL A 77 -1.84 -4.29 -1.15
C VAL A 77 -2.29 -4.72 -2.55
N PRO A 78 -2.68 -5.98 -2.82
CA PRO A 78 -3.20 -6.37 -4.14
C PRO A 78 -4.47 -5.63 -4.53
N LEU A 79 -5.37 -5.34 -3.57
CA LEU A 79 -6.61 -4.60 -3.81
C LEU A 79 -6.32 -3.13 -4.17
N ILE A 80 -5.40 -2.50 -3.44
CA ILE A 80 -4.95 -1.14 -3.72
C ILE A 80 -4.21 -1.07 -5.06
N SER A 81 -3.37 -2.07 -5.36
CA SER A 81 -2.71 -2.19 -6.66
C SER A 81 -3.73 -2.28 -7.81
N LEU A 82 -4.76 -3.10 -7.65
CA LEU A 82 -5.85 -3.21 -8.63
C LEU A 82 -6.63 -1.88 -8.78
N TYR A 83 -6.84 -1.15 -7.68
CA TYR A 83 -7.42 0.18 -7.71
C TYR A 83 -6.56 1.16 -8.53
N PHE A 84 -5.22 1.15 -8.35
CA PHE A 84 -4.30 1.96 -9.14
C PHE A 84 -4.30 1.57 -10.62
N ALA A 85 -4.37 0.28 -10.92
CA ALA A 85 -4.50 -0.20 -12.29
C ALA A 85 -5.81 0.28 -12.92
N ASN A 86 -6.92 0.24 -12.16
CA ASN A 86 -8.21 0.76 -12.62
C ASN A 86 -8.19 2.28 -12.85
N MET A 87 -7.53 3.05 -11.97
CA MET A 87 -7.32 4.49 -12.20
C MET A 87 -6.47 4.76 -13.44
N ALA A 88 -5.39 4.00 -13.62
CA ALA A 88 -4.56 4.12 -14.82
C ALA A 88 -5.32 3.80 -16.12
N ALA A 89 -6.30 2.90 -16.06
CA ALA A 89 -7.15 2.55 -17.19
C ALA A 89 -8.09 3.69 -17.64
N GLN A 90 -8.38 4.69 -16.77
CA GLN A 90 -9.21 5.86 -17.13
C GLN A 90 -8.60 6.72 -18.23
N TYR A 91 -7.28 6.68 -18.41
CA TYR A 91 -6.59 7.40 -19.49
C TYR A 91 -6.77 6.76 -20.87
N GLY A 92 -7.71 5.83 -21.01
CA GLY A 92 -8.04 5.16 -22.27
C GLY A 92 -7.18 3.92 -22.56
N PRO A 93 -7.43 3.24 -23.69
CA PRO A 93 -6.67 2.06 -24.07
C PRO A 93 -5.22 2.41 -24.40
N THR A 94 -4.30 1.54 -24.03
CA THR A 94 -2.89 1.64 -24.42
C THR A 94 -2.73 1.16 -25.87
N ARG A 95 -1.70 1.64 -26.55
CA ARG A 95 -1.31 1.09 -27.86
C ARG A 95 -0.85 -0.36 -27.62
N GLN A 96 -1.67 -1.31 -28.05
CA GLN A 96 -1.40 -2.75 -27.86
C GLN A 96 -0.38 -3.23 -28.89
N VAL A 97 0.89 -2.86 -28.69
CA VAL A 97 2.01 -3.41 -29.44
C VAL A 97 2.78 -4.34 -28.52
N PRO A 98 2.62 -5.67 -28.67
CA PRO A 98 3.30 -6.65 -27.82
C PRO A 98 4.80 -6.40 -27.76
N ALA A 99 5.36 -6.33 -26.57
CA ALA A 99 6.80 -6.20 -26.36
C ALA A 99 7.40 -7.59 -26.07
N VAL A 100 7.36 -8.48 -27.08
CA VAL A 100 7.69 -9.89 -26.93
C VAL A 100 9.06 -10.09 -26.30
N GLY A 101 10.12 -9.41 -26.77
CA GLY A 101 11.46 -9.53 -26.23
C GLY A 101 11.54 -9.15 -24.75
N LEU A 102 10.90 -8.04 -24.34
CA LEU A 102 10.87 -7.62 -22.93
C LEU A 102 10.03 -8.58 -22.08
N GLY A 103 8.85 -9.00 -22.59
CA GLY A 103 7.98 -9.94 -21.89
C GLY A 103 8.66 -11.28 -21.63
N VAL A 104 9.29 -11.86 -22.65
CA VAL A 104 10.05 -13.10 -22.52
C VAL A 104 11.23 -12.94 -21.57
N PHE A 105 11.96 -11.83 -21.66
CA PHE A 105 13.08 -11.55 -20.73
C PHE A 105 12.59 -11.52 -19.28
N LEU A 106 11.52 -10.78 -18.95
CA LEU A 106 10.99 -10.71 -17.59
C LEU A 106 10.43 -12.05 -17.10
N LEU A 107 9.78 -12.83 -17.97
CA LEU A 107 9.30 -14.18 -17.64
C LEU A 107 10.46 -15.14 -17.39
N THR A 108 11.53 -15.06 -18.18
CA THR A 108 12.74 -15.86 -17.97
C THR A 108 13.42 -15.47 -16.66
N MET A 109 13.53 -14.17 -16.35
CA MET A 109 14.04 -13.70 -15.07
C MET A 109 13.20 -14.21 -13.89
N ALA A 110 11.87 -14.19 -14.04
CA ALA A 110 10.97 -14.73 -13.02
C ALA A 110 11.17 -16.24 -12.81
N LEU A 111 11.31 -16.99 -13.90
CA LEU A 111 11.59 -18.42 -13.85
C LEU A 111 12.96 -18.71 -13.22
N MET A 112 14.00 -18.00 -13.63
CA MET A 112 15.34 -18.14 -13.08
C MET A 112 15.38 -17.82 -11.58
N GLY A 113 14.76 -16.72 -11.17
CA GLY A 113 14.66 -16.36 -9.76
C GLY A 113 13.89 -17.41 -8.94
N ARG A 114 12.83 -18.00 -9.51
CA ARG A 114 12.10 -19.11 -8.88
C ARG A 114 12.96 -20.38 -8.76
N LEU A 115 13.69 -20.73 -9.79
CA LEU A 115 14.57 -21.90 -9.78
C LEU A 115 15.75 -21.70 -8.84
N ALA A 116 16.32 -20.50 -8.77
CA ALA A 116 17.40 -20.17 -7.84
C ALA A 116 17.02 -20.45 -6.38
N THR A 117 15.75 -20.28 -6.00
CA THR A 117 15.28 -20.56 -4.64
C THR A 117 15.26 -22.06 -4.27
N ILE A 118 15.39 -22.95 -5.24
CA ILE A 118 15.55 -24.39 -4.99
C ILE A 118 16.97 -24.67 -4.46
N VAL A 119 17.96 -23.93 -4.96
CA VAL A 119 19.38 -24.10 -4.58
C VAL A 119 19.72 -23.23 -3.36
N VAL A 120 19.25 -21.98 -3.36
CA VAL A 120 19.49 -21.03 -2.26
C VAL A 120 18.13 -20.56 -1.74
N PRO A 121 17.72 -20.98 -0.53
CA PRO A 121 16.39 -20.70 0.01
C PRO A 121 16.23 -19.22 0.43
N VAL A 122 16.32 -18.29 -0.52
CA VAL A 122 16.09 -16.85 -0.32
C VAL A 122 14.67 -16.51 -0.75
N GLY A 123 13.73 -16.53 0.20
CA GLY A 123 12.30 -16.35 -0.04
C GLY A 123 11.97 -15.09 -0.86
N ILE A 124 12.60 -13.96 -0.54
CA ILE A 124 12.38 -12.67 -1.23
C ILE A 124 12.68 -12.76 -2.75
N ALA A 125 13.61 -13.61 -3.18
CA ALA A 125 13.92 -13.78 -4.59
C ALA A 125 12.72 -14.40 -5.34
N SER A 126 12.03 -15.38 -4.73
CA SER A 126 10.81 -15.94 -5.29
C SER A 126 9.68 -14.90 -5.33
N ASP A 127 9.54 -14.13 -4.26
CA ASP A 127 8.48 -13.14 -4.10
C ASP A 127 8.58 -12.02 -5.14
N LEU A 128 9.78 -11.45 -5.32
CA LEU A 128 10.04 -10.44 -6.35
C LEU A 128 9.95 -11.02 -7.76
N SER A 129 10.35 -12.29 -7.95
CA SER A 129 10.21 -12.98 -9.23
C SER A 129 8.76 -13.16 -9.63
N PHE A 130 7.85 -13.38 -8.69
CA PHE A 130 6.42 -13.41 -8.97
C PHE A 130 5.93 -12.06 -9.54
N ILE A 131 6.33 -10.94 -8.93
CA ILE A 131 5.98 -9.59 -9.42
C ILE A 131 6.58 -9.34 -10.81
N ALA A 132 7.84 -9.75 -11.02
CA ALA A 132 8.48 -9.66 -12.34
C ALA A 132 7.75 -10.50 -13.40
N GLY A 133 7.23 -11.68 -13.02
CA GLY A 133 6.40 -12.52 -13.88
C GLY A 133 5.10 -11.83 -14.29
N LEU A 134 4.42 -11.15 -13.36
CA LEU A 134 3.24 -10.34 -13.66
C LEU A 134 3.57 -9.22 -14.65
N ALA A 135 4.68 -8.49 -14.42
CA ALA A 135 5.15 -7.45 -15.33
C ALA A 135 5.49 -8.02 -16.72
N GLY A 136 6.08 -9.22 -16.76
CA GLY A 136 6.39 -9.94 -18.00
C GLY A 136 5.15 -10.29 -18.80
N ILE A 137 4.06 -10.73 -18.16
CA ILE A 137 2.78 -11.01 -18.82
C ILE A 137 2.20 -9.71 -19.40
N VAL A 138 2.20 -8.61 -18.63
CA VAL A 138 1.73 -7.30 -19.12
C VAL A 138 2.56 -6.85 -20.33
N ALA A 139 3.89 -6.95 -20.28
CA ALA A 139 4.76 -6.58 -21.39
C ALA A 139 4.51 -7.45 -22.64
N LEU A 140 4.33 -8.77 -22.43
CA LEU A 140 4.16 -9.73 -23.53
C LEU A 140 2.84 -9.50 -24.30
N PHE A 141 1.74 -9.26 -23.61
CA PHE A 141 0.41 -9.18 -24.23
C PHE A 141 -0.08 -7.75 -24.46
N ALA A 142 0.23 -6.82 -23.55
CA ALA A 142 -0.23 -5.43 -23.63
C ALA A 142 0.87 -4.42 -24.04
N GLY A 143 2.14 -4.84 -24.01
CA GLY A 143 3.28 -4.06 -24.53
C GLY A 143 3.89 -3.08 -23.52
N ARG A 144 4.88 -2.31 -24.01
CA ARG A 144 5.64 -1.34 -23.19
C ARG A 144 4.79 -0.20 -22.67
N ASP A 145 3.85 0.29 -23.48
CA ASP A 145 2.99 1.40 -23.10
C ASP A 145 2.07 1.00 -21.92
N ALA A 146 1.55 -0.23 -21.96
CA ALA A 146 0.78 -0.78 -20.85
C ALA A 146 1.65 -1.01 -19.62
N LEU A 147 2.85 -1.56 -19.78
CA LEU A 147 3.79 -1.75 -18.66
C LEU A 147 4.16 -0.41 -18.01
N SER A 148 4.40 0.65 -18.77
CA SER A 148 4.65 1.99 -18.25
C SER A 148 3.42 2.55 -17.51
N ARG A 149 2.23 2.38 -18.07
CA ARG A 149 0.97 2.87 -17.49
C ARG A 149 0.60 2.16 -16.19
N TYR A 150 0.70 0.84 -16.16
CA TYR A 150 0.38 0.00 -14.99
C TYR A 150 1.59 -0.24 -14.08
N GLY A 151 2.75 0.31 -14.43
CA GLY A 151 4.02 0.07 -13.75
C GLY A 151 3.99 0.42 -12.27
N PHE A 152 3.30 1.51 -11.88
CA PHE A 152 3.15 1.86 -10.48
C PHE A 152 2.31 0.82 -9.74
N ALA A 153 1.19 0.36 -10.31
CA ALA A 153 0.36 -0.66 -9.71
C ALA A 153 1.14 -1.96 -9.49
N LEU A 154 1.96 -2.38 -10.47
CA LEU A 154 2.83 -3.54 -10.35
C LEU A 154 3.93 -3.33 -9.30
N ALA A 155 4.59 -2.16 -9.30
CA ALA A 155 5.62 -1.83 -8.32
C ALA A 155 5.07 -1.77 -6.89
N PHE A 156 3.83 -1.31 -6.72
CA PHE A 156 3.17 -1.24 -5.42
C PHE A 156 2.99 -2.61 -4.76
N LEU A 157 2.94 -3.69 -5.55
CA LEU A 157 2.90 -5.07 -5.02
C LEU A 157 4.14 -5.43 -4.19
N VAL A 158 5.24 -4.68 -4.28
CA VAL A 158 6.42 -4.90 -3.42
C VAL A 158 6.08 -4.77 -1.93
N PHE A 159 5.09 -3.92 -1.58
CA PHE A 159 4.65 -3.76 -0.19
C PHE A 159 3.93 -4.97 0.41
N MET A 160 3.54 -5.95 -0.41
CA MET A 160 2.97 -7.21 0.09
C MET A 160 4.03 -8.26 0.44
N VAL A 161 5.30 -8.04 0.03
CA VAL A 161 6.40 -8.99 0.16
C VAL A 161 6.97 -8.96 1.57
N PRO A 162 7.02 -10.10 2.30
CA PRO A 162 7.66 -10.17 3.59
C PRO A 162 9.18 -9.99 3.47
N LEU A 163 9.75 -9.18 4.37
CA LEU A 163 11.21 -9.02 4.42
C LEU A 163 11.87 -10.28 4.98
N PRO A 164 13.03 -10.70 4.44
CA PRO A 164 13.83 -11.76 5.04
C PRO A 164 14.19 -11.40 6.48
N ILE A 165 14.21 -12.40 7.37
CA ILE A 165 14.43 -12.19 8.81
C ILE A 165 15.69 -11.37 9.12
N HIS A 166 16.78 -11.59 8.39
CA HIS A 166 18.02 -10.83 8.58
C HIS A 166 17.86 -9.35 8.25
N LEU A 167 17.16 -9.02 7.16
CA LEU A 167 16.91 -7.63 6.78
C LEU A 167 15.92 -6.99 7.75
N TYR A 168 14.88 -7.74 8.13
CA TYR A 168 13.91 -7.32 9.13
C TYR A 168 14.59 -6.94 10.45
N THR A 169 15.41 -7.83 11.02
CA THR A 169 16.09 -7.61 12.31
C THR A 169 17.13 -6.49 12.23
N THR A 170 17.83 -6.35 11.10
CA THR A 170 18.79 -5.25 10.89
C THR A 170 18.11 -3.88 10.97
N ILE A 171 16.86 -3.77 10.54
CA ILE A 171 16.08 -2.54 10.61
C ILE A 171 15.35 -2.44 11.96
N ALA A 172 14.74 -3.53 12.42
CA ALA A 172 13.90 -3.53 13.61
C ALA A 172 14.70 -3.27 14.90
N ASN A 173 15.89 -3.88 15.05
CA ASN A 173 16.69 -3.77 16.28
C ASN A 173 17.10 -2.32 16.62
N PRO A 174 17.69 -1.53 15.70
CA PRO A 174 18.01 -0.14 16.01
C PRO A 174 16.76 0.70 16.26
N LEU A 175 15.63 0.43 15.56
CA LEU A 175 14.36 1.11 15.82
C LEU A 175 13.82 0.80 17.22
N GLN A 176 13.88 -0.45 17.67
CA GLN A 176 13.49 -0.83 19.04
C GLN A 176 14.30 -0.06 20.08
N LEU A 177 15.63 0.00 19.93
CA LEU A 177 16.51 0.72 20.85
C LEU A 177 16.20 2.21 20.87
N MET A 178 15.95 2.82 19.71
CA MET A 178 15.57 4.24 19.62
C MET A 178 14.23 4.49 20.34
N VAL A 179 13.23 3.68 20.06
CA VAL A 179 11.90 3.78 20.68
C VAL A 179 12.00 3.63 22.19
N SER A 180 12.74 2.63 22.69
CA SER A 180 12.91 2.40 24.13
C SER A 180 13.57 3.61 24.82
N ARG A 181 14.61 4.19 24.22
CA ARG A 181 15.29 5.38 24.77
C ARG A 181 14.37 6.60 24.79
N PHE A 182 13.69 6.91 23.67
CA PHE A 182 12.75 8.04 23.62
C PHE A 182 11.58 7.86 24.58
N ALA A 183 11.02 6.65 24.65
CA ALA A 183 9.95 6.36 25.59
C ALA A 183 10.40 6.52 27.06
N ALA A 184 11.59 6.04 27.40
CA ALA A 184 12.14 6.21 28.75
C ALA A 184 12.35 7.68 29.11
N VAL A 185 12.85 8.51 28.19
CA VAL A 185 13.00 9.96 28.41
C VAL A 185 11.64 10.61 28.67
N ILE A 186 10.63 10.29 27.88
CA ILE A 186 9.28 10.84 28.04
C ILE A 186 8.64 10.36 29.35
N LEU A 187 8.71 9.06 29.65
CA LEU A 187 8.17 8.50 30.88
C LEU A 187 8.80 9.13 32.13
N ASN A 188 10.14 9.23 32.16
CA ASN A 188 10.85 9.90 33.25
C ASN A 188 10.46 11.38 33.37
N GLY A 189 10.35 12.08 32.24
CA GLY A 189 9.94 13.49 32.20
C GLY A 189 8.49 13.73 32.62
N THR A 190 7.63 12.73 32.48
CA THR A 190 6.22 12.79 32.90
C THR A 190 5.99 12.27 34.33
N GLY A 191 7.06 11.95 35.07
CA GLY A 191 7.00 11.57 36.48
C GLY A 191 6.87 10.06 36.75
N LEU A 192 7.02 9.21 35.73
CA LEU A 192 7.11 7.77 35.88
C LEU A 192 8.59 7.33 35.77
N PRO A 193 9.30 7.05 36.90
CA PRO A 193 10.72 6.70 36.86
C PRO A 193 10.89 5.33 36.20
N VAL A 194 11.63 5.30 35.11
CA VAL A 194 11.88 4.10 34.30
C VAL A 194 13.36 3.92 34.04
N LEU A 195 13.87 2.72 34.30
CA LEU A 195 15.22 2.32 33.90
C LEU A 195 15.17 1.63 32.52
N CYS A 196 15.97 2.14 31.58
CA CYS A 196 16.08 1.63 30.23
C CYS A 196 17.39 0.86 30.04
N GLU A 197 17.29 -0.44 29.85
CA GLU A 197 18.43 -1.32 29.56
C GLU A 197 18.22 -2.01 28.21
N GLY A 198 18.83 -1.43 27.16
CA GLY A 198 18.57 -1.90 25.78
C GLY A 198 17.13 -1.65 25.38
N ASN A 199 16.37 -2.72 25.09
CA ASN A 199 14.95 -2.69 24.76
C ASN A 199 14.04 -3.14 25.94
N HIS A 200 14.59 -3.24 27.15
CA HIS A 200 13.86 -3.48 28.38
C HIS A 200 13.64 -2.18 29.14
N LEU A 201 12.42 -1.92 29.54
CA LEU A 201 12.03 -0.82 30.42
C LEU A 201 11.58 -1.39 31.76
N THR A 202 12.29 -1.07 32.83
CA THR A 202 11.91 -1.47 34.20
C THR A 202 11.15 -0.32 34.83
N LEU A 203 9.87 -0.54 35.13
CA LEU A 203 8.95 0.40 35.77
C LEU A 203 9.03 0.29 37.31
N PRO A 204 8.45 1.25 38.06
CA PRO A 204 8.31 1.15 39.51
C PRO A 204 7.66 -0.16 39.94
N GLY A 205 8.08 -0.70 41.10
CA GLY A 205 7.61 -2.00 41.59
C GLY A 205 8.28 -3.21 40.92
N GLY A 206 9.30 -3.01 40.09
CA GLY A 206 10.05 -4.08 39.42
C GLY A 206 9.33 -4.68 38.21
N VAL A 207 8.26 -4.05 37.73
CA VAL A 207 7.54 -4.47 36.53
C VAL A 207 8.43 -4.25 35.30
N ARG A 208 8.73 -5.31 34.57
CA ARG A 208 9.54 -5.26 33.35
C ARG A 208 8.66 -5.22 32.12
N MET A 209 8.82 -4.22 31.30
CA MET A 209 8.22 -4.10 29.99
C MET A 209 9.30 -4.33 28.93
N PHE A 210 9.08 -5.33 28.10
CA PHE A 210 9.94 -5.60 26.95
C PHE A 210 9.34 -4.89 25.73
N VAL A 211 10.12 -4.00 25.09
CA VAL A 211 9.74 -3.43 23.81
C VAL A 211 9.94 -4.51 22.74
N ALA A 212 8.93 -5.38 22.63
CA ALA A 212 8.94 -6.56 21.77
C ALA A 212 9.04 -6.21 20.28
N GLU A 213 9.30 -7.21 19.45
CA GLU A 213 9.27 -7.06 17.99
C GLU A 213 7.94 -6.48 17.47
N ALA A 214 6.82 -6.85 18.12
CA ALA A 214 5.50 -6.26 17.83
C ALA A 214 5.42 -4.75 18.14
N CYS A 215 6.28 -4.24 19.04
CA CYS A 215 6.42 -2.83 19.39
C CYS A 215 7.66 -2.18 18.73
N SER A 216 8.34 -2.86 17.81
CA SER A 216 9.51 -2.34 17.09
C SER A 216 9.17 -1.18 16.15
N GLY A 217 7.90 -0.96 15.88
CA GLY A 217 7.42 0.01 14.89
C GLY A 217 7.45 -0.49 13.45
N MET A 218 7.93 -1.71 13.20
CA MET A 218 8.01 -2.25 11.84
C MET A 218 6.64 -2.34 11.17
N ARG A 219 5.60 -2.73 11.90
CA ARG A 219 4.22 -2.74 11.39
C ARG A 219 3.77 -1.34 10.96
N GLN A 220 4.03 -0.34 11.81
CA GLN A 220 3.73 1.04 11.48
C GLN A 220 4.58 1.53 10.31
N LEU A 221 5.88 1.23 10.33
CA LEU A 221 6.80 1.67 9.28
C LEU A 221 6.40 1.15 7.90
N THR A 222 6.19 -0.17 7.77
CA THR A 222 5.79 -0.78 6.48
C THR A 222 4.41 -0.31 6.03
N GLY A 223 3.45 -0.25 6.95
CA GLY A 223 2.10 0.25 6.67
C GLY A 223 2.08 1.73 6.28
N PHE A 224 2.80 2.61 7.01
CA PHE A 224 2.89 4.02 6.65
C PHE A 224 3.68 4.25 5.37
N LEU A 225 4.73 3.48 5.11
CA LEU A 225 5.49 3.58 3.86
C LEU A 225 4.61 3.22 2.65
N ALA A 226 3.80 2.16 2.75
CA ALA A 226 2.83 1.82 1.71
C ALA A 226 1.76 2.93 1.57
N LEU A 227 1.21 3.42 2.69
CA LEU A 227 0.19 4.46 2.70
C LEU A 227 0.71 5.78 2.11
N THR A 228 1.87 6.27 2.56
CA THR A 228 2.46 7.54 2.06
C THR A 228 2.83 7.43 0.59
N THR A 229 3.32 6.27 0.14
CA THR A 229 3.59 6.00 -1.28
C THR A 229 2.31 6.04 -2.11
N ALA A 230 1.22 5.44 -1.61
CA ALA A 230 -0.09 5.49 -2.24
C ALA A 230 -0.62 6.93 -2.32
N VAL A 231 -0.57 7.68 -1.21
CA VAL A 231 -1.02 9.08 -1.15
C VAL A 231 -0.16 9.97 -2.05
N ALA A 232 1.17 9.80 -2.03
CA ALA A 232 2.09 10.55 -2.88
C ALA A 232 1.81 10.32 -4.37
N PHE A 233 1.43 9.11 -4.77
CA PHE A 233 1.04 8.81 -6.14
C PHE A 233 -0.27 9.50 -6.53
N LEU A 234 -1.25 9.49 -5.64
CA LEU A 234 -2.57 10.10 -5.87
C LEU A 234 -2.53 11.62 -5.84
N THR A 235 -1.50 12.21 -5.25
CA THR A 235 -1.42 13.65 -5.06
C THR A 235 -0.80 14.33 -6.29
N PRO A 236 -1.51 15.23 -7.00
CA PRO A 236 -0.99 15.96 -8.15
C PRO A 236 -0.10 17.12 -7.70
N ARG A 237 1.01 16.82 -7.06
CA ARG A 237 1.97 17.78 -6.50
C ARG A 237 3.38 17.54 -7.08
N PRO A 238 4.32 18.51 -6.98
CA PRO A 238 5.70 18.38 -7.44
C PRO A 238 6.41 17.15 -6.86
N ARG A 239 7.48 16.71 -7.54
CA ARG A 239 8.23 15.51 -7.13
C ARG A 239 8.81 15.62 -5.71
N TRP A 240 9.33 16.81 -5.35
CA TRP A 240 9.88 17.03 -4.01
C TRP A 240 8.85 16.82 -2.90
N TYR A 241 7.60 17.33 -3.10
CA TYR A 241 6.49 17.12 -2.18
C TYR A 241 6.22 15.62 -1.93
N ARG A 242 6.14 14.85 -3.03
CA ARG A 242 5.92 13.40 -2.97
C ARG A 242 7.07 12.67 -2.27
N LEU A 243 8.32 13.09 -2.49
CA LEU A 243 9.50 12.50 -1.83
C LEU A 243 9.51 12.81 -0.32
N VAL A 244 9.19 14.05 0.08
CA VAL A 244 9.04 14.42 1.49
C VAL A 244 7.95 13.57 2.15
N LEU A 245 6.78 13.46 1.50
CA LEU A 245 5.66 12.66 2.01
C LEU A 245 6.02 11.17 2.19
N ILE A 246 6.76 10.57 1.26
CA ILE A 246 7.22 9.18 1.40
C ILE A 246 8.27 9.09 2.52
N GLY A 247 9.21 10.03 2.58
CA GLY A 247 10.25 10.07 3.61
C GLY A 247 9.70 10.25 5.03
N SER A 248 8.59 10.97 5.18
CA SER A 248 7.94 11.19 6.47
C SER A 248 7.30 9.94 7.07
N ALA A 249 7.12 8.87 6.28
CA ALA A 249 6.70 7.59 6.83
C ALA A 249 7.57 7.13 8.01
N ILE A 250 8.89 7.41 7.95
CA ILE A 250 9.83 7.01 9.00
C ILE A 250 9.57 7.79 10.31
N PRO A 251 9.64 9.14 10.34
CA PRO A 251 9.42 9.90 11.57
C PRO A 251 7.97 9.75 12.08
N VAL A 252 6.96 9.64 11.21
CA VAL A 252 5.57 9.42 11.62
C VAL A 252 5.42 8.05 12.29
N ALA A 253 5.94 6.99 11.70
CA ALA A 253 5.90 5.65 12.27
C ALA A 253 6.65 5.59 13.62
N LEU A 254 7.84 6.21 13.69
CA LEU A 254 8.63 6.27 14.92
C LEU A 254 7.89 7.01 16.03
N THR A 255 7.33 8.19 15.74
CA THR A 255 6.57 8.99 16.72
C THR A 255 5.33 8.24 17.20
N ALA A 256 4.56 7.64 16.30
CA ALA A 256 3.39 6.84 16.67
C ALA A 256 3.79 5.64 17.55
N ASN A 257 4.93 5.01 17.27
CA ASN A 257 5.39 3.88 18.04
C ASN A 257 5.95 4.29 19.42
N VAL A 258 6.67 5.40 19.52
CA VAL A 258 7.10 5.98 20.81
C VAL A 258 5.87 6.31 21.66
N ALA A 259 4.85 6.96 21.08
CA ALA A 259 3.60 7.26 21.79
C ALA A 259 2.93 5.98 22.31
N ARG A 260 2.96 4.91 21.53
CA ARG A 260 2.47 3.59 21.95
C ARG A 260 3.21 3.06 23.18
N VAL A 261 4.53 3.03 23.13
CA VAL A 261 5.34 2.49 24.24
C VAL A 261 5.15 3.33 25.51
N VAL A 262 5.05 4.65 25.37
CA VAL A 262 4.77 5.56 26.49
C VAL A 262 3.38 5.28 27.09
N LEU A 263 2.35 5.14 26.24
CA LEU A 263 0.99 4.84 26.69
C LEU A 263 0.92 3.48 27.38
N THR A 264 1.50 2.44 26.77
CA THR A 264 1.60 1.10 27.38
C THR A 264 2.35 1.15 28.71
N GLY A 265 3.44 1.92 28.80
CA GLY A 265 4.20 2.09 30.05
C GLY A 265 3.38 2.70 31.18
N TRP A 266 2.60 3.75 30.91
CA TRP A 266 1.69 4.33 31.88
C TRP A 266 0.61 3.36 32.33
N ILE A 267 0.03 2.60 31.42
CA ILE A 267 -1.01 1.62 31.75
C ILE A 267 -0.45 0.47 32.56
N MET A 268 0.73 -0.04 32.19
CA MET A 268 1.40 -1.10 32.96
C MET A 268 1.79 -0.66 34.36
N ALA A 269 2.12 0.62 34.57
CA ALA A 269 2.41 1.18 35.87
C ALA A 269 1.14 1.29 36.74
N TYR A 270 -0.02 1.51 36.13
CA TYR A 270 -1.31 1.63 36.83
C TYR A 270 -1.95 0.24 37.09
N ASP A 271 -2.09 -0.58 36.04
CA ASP A 271 -2.62 -1.93 36.12
C ASP A 271 -2.00 -2.83 35.01
N PRO A 272 -1.06 -3.72 35.35
CA PRO A 272 -0.43 -4.61 34.38
C PRO A 272 -1.40 -5.55 33.65
N LYS A 273 -2.57 -5.85 34.25
CA LYS A 273 -3.57 -6.74 33.64
C LYS A 273 -4.31 -6.04 32.48
N LEU A 274 -4.51 -4.73 32.57
CA LEU A 274 -5.12 -3.94 31.50
C LEU A 274 -4.23 -3.86 30.26
N ALA A 275 -2.92 -3.84 30.44
CA ALA A 275 -1.95 -3.77 29.35
C ALA A 275 -1.92 -5.06 28.50
N MET A 276 -2.34 -6.20 29.08
CA MET A 276 -2.34 -7.50 28.42
C MET A 276 -3.78 -7.91 28.07
N GLY A 277 -4.25 -7.70 26.85
CA GLY A 277 -5.58 -8.13 26.44
C GLY A 277 -6.23 -7.25 25.39
N THR A 278 -7.55 -7.05 25.52
CA THR A 278 -8.36 -6.24 24.57
C THR A 278 -7.83 -4.83 24.39
N PHE A 279 -7.21 -4.24 25.43
CA PHE A 279 -6.60 -2.92 25.39
C PHE A 279 -5.48 -2.83 24.32
N HIS A 280 -4.65 -3.87 24.20
CA HIS A 280 -3.57 -3.91 23.22
C HIS A 280 -4.09 -3.79 21.75
N THR A 281 -5.28 -4.35 21.48
CA THR A 281 -5.92 -4.23 20.16
C THR A 281 -6.48 -2.82 19.94
N ILE A 282 -7.13 -2.24 20.95
CA ILE A 282 -7.68 -0.88 20.90
C ILE A 282 -6.57 0.15 20.76
N GLU A 283 -5.48 -0.02 21.53
CA GLU A 283 -4.27 0.81 21.45
C GLU A 283 -3.70 0.84 20.04
N GLY A 284 -3.57 -0.33 19.40
CA GLY A 284 -3.07 -0.41 18.01
C GLY A 284 -3.94 0.40 17.03
N LEU A 285 -5.25 0.36 17.18
CA LEU A 285 -6.19 1.12 16.34
C LEU A 285 -6.11 2.63 16.60
N LEU A 286 -6.06 3.05 17.88
CA LEU A 286 -5.91 4.45 18.27
C LEU A 286 -4.62 5.06 17.72
N LEU A 287 -3.52 4.33 17.80
CA LEU A 287 -2.22 4.80 17.32
C LEU A 287 -2.09 4.81 15.80
N MET A 288 -2.80 3.91 15.13
CA MET A 288 -2.96 4.00 13.68
C MET A 288 -3.72 5.27 13.28
N GLY A 289 -4.80 5.61 14.02
CA GLY A 289 -5.52 6.87 13.88
C GLY A 289 -4.64 8.09 14.18
N PHE A 290 -3.81 8.03 15.21
CA PHE A 290 -2.85 9.09 15.55
C PHE A 290 -1.81 9.30 14.44
N GLY A 291 -1.21 8.23 13.91
CA GLY A 291 -0.27 8.32 12.80
C GLY A 291 -0.93 8.89 11.52
N LEU A 292 -2.19 8.53 11.26
CA LEU A 292 -2.96 9.12 10.17
C LEU A 292 -3.22 10.62 10.39
N ALA A 293 -3.49 11.03 11.63
CA ALA A 293 -3.63 12.45 11.98
C ALA A 293 -2.33 13.23 11.77
N LEU A 294 -1.18 12.66 12.16
CA LEU A 294 0.13 13.24 11.88
C LEU A 294 0.38 13.41 10.39
N LEU A 295 0.08 12.39 9.59
CA LEU A 295 0.20 12.46 8.12
C LEU A 295 -0.72 13.54 7.52
N ARG A 296 -1.94 13.68 8.04
CA ARG A 296 -2.88 14.74 7.62
C ARG A 296 -2.34 16.13 7.99
N ALA A 297 -1.80 16.28 9.19
CA ALA A 297 -1.17 17.54 9.63
C ALA A 297 0.03 17.90 8.75
N GLU A 298 0.88 16.94 8.43
CA GLU A 298 1.99 17.12 7.49
C GLU A 298 1.50 17.56 6.11
N CYS A 299 0.52 16.87 5.54
CA CYS A 299 -0.06 17.28 4.26
C CYS A 299 -0.62 18.72 4.32
N ALA A 300 -1.24 19.11 5.44
CA ALA A 300 -1.73 20.48 5.62
C ALA A 300 -0.57 21.49 5.63
N ILE A 301 0.51 21.21 6.37
CA ILE A 301 1.71 22.07 6.42
C ILE A 301 2.37 22.17 5.05
N LEU A 302 2.57 21.03 4.38
CA LEU A 302 3.17 21.01 3.04
C LEU A 302 2.31 21.78 2.01
N ASN A 303 0.99 21.72 2.14
CA ASN A 303 0.08 22.48 1.28
C ASN A 303 0.14 23.99 1.52
N MET A 304 0.54 24.45 2.71
CA MET A 304 0.77 25.88 2.97
C MET A 304 2.06 26.39 2.31
N ILE A 305 3.04 25.48 2.10
CA ILE A 305 4.34 25.84 1.51
C ILE A 305 4.25 25.83 -0.02
N VAL A 306 3.42 24.96 -0.57
CA VAL A 306 3.21 24.90 -2.03
C VAL A 306 2.19 25.96 -2.41
N GLU A 307 2.68 27.07 -2.99
CA GLU A 307 1.83 28.04 -3.65
C GLU A 307 1.00 27.31 -4.73
N ASP A 308 -0.30 27.51 -4.69
CA ASP A 308 -1.22 26.91 -5.67
C ASP A 308 -1.01 27.64 -7.01
N ASP A 309 -0.15 27.09 -7.85
CA ASP A 309 0.05 27.49 -9.27
C ASP A 309 -1.21 27.16 -10.12
N ARG A 310 -2.39 27.19 -9.53
CA ARG A 310 -3.61 27.12 -10.33
C ARG A 310 -3.80 28.49 -10.97
N PRO A 311 -3.86 28.58 -12.32
CA PRO A 311 -4.22 29.81 -12.97
C PRO A 311 -5.60 30.25 -12.46
N THR A 312 -5.62 31.31 -11.63
CA THR A 312 -6.83 31.94 -11.11
C THR A 312 -7.47 32.83 -12.16
N GLY A 313 -7.66 32.32 -13.37
CA GLY A 313 -8.34 33.03 -14.44
C GLY A 313 -9.35 32.11 -15.14
N PRO A 314 -10.57 32.59 -15.42
CA PRO A 314 -11.44 31.88 -16.35
C PRO A 314 -10.71 31.77 -17.69
N ALA A 315 -10.63 30.53 -18.22
CA ALA A 315 -10.11 30.32 -19.57
C ALA A 315 -10.89 31.21 -20.54
N THR A 316 -10.28 32.31 -20.96
CA THR A 316 -10.79 33.12 -22.05
C THR A 316 -10.81 32.24 -23.29
N ARG A 317 -11.98 31.74 -23.65
CA ARG A 317 -12.21 31.13 -24.95
C ARG A 317 -11.73 32.15 -26.00
N PRO A 318 -10.82 31.79 -26.91
CA PRO A 318 -10.55 32.65 -28.04
C PRO A 318 -11.85 32.86 -28.80
N ALA A 319 -12.19 34.14 -29.03
CA ALA A 319 -13.34 34.52 -29.82
C ALA A 319 -13.20 33.88 -31.24
N PRO A 320 -14.30 33.35 -31.82
CA PRO A 320 -14.26 32.86 -33.20
C PRO A 320 -13.84 34.01 -34.12
N ALA A 321 -12.79 33.78 -34.92
CA ALA A 321 -12.35 34.69 -35.95
C ALA A 321 -13.53 34.92 -36.89
N ALA A 322 -13.98 36.19 -36.97
CA ALA A 322 -14.88 36.62 -37.99
C ALA A 322 -14.13 36.67 -39.33
N GLY A 323 -14.59 35.83 -40.27
CA GLY A 323 -14.13 35.76 -41.64
C GLY A 323 -15.17 35.05 -42.47
#